data_dd00350b0b839620ed743692101172bc
#
_entry.id   dd00350b0b839620ed743692101172bc
#
_cell.length_a   1.000
_cell.length_b   1.000
_cell.length_c   1.000
_cell.angle_alpha   90.00
_cell.angle_beta   90.00
_cell.angle_gamma   90.00
#
_symmetry.space_group_name_H-M   'P 1'
#
loop_
_entity.id
_entity.type
_entity.pdbx_description
1 polymer ?
#
loop_
_entity_poly.entity_id
_entity_poly.type
_entity_poly.pdbx_seq_one_letter_code
_entity_poly.pdbx_strand_id
1 'polypeptide(L)'
;MAGTDEFGDDSRADPAAVAMTPQQRAKAAQRVLVVAANSEVQERGLLKHARIARSISAALRERDADDLTARLGAEVGMLAFSIAVERWMGSETDEPFPVHAAAAFSDLQVRAAQLDSRPRLSA
;
A
#
# COMPACT_ATOMS: atom_id res chain seq x y z
N MET A 1 3.29 -17.07 19.25
CA MET A 1 3.76 -17.24 18.12
C MET A 1 2.85 -17.16 16.91
N ALA A 2 1.69 -17.70 17.00
CA ALA A 2 0.79 -17.65 15.86
C ALA A 2 0.47 -16.22 15.43
N GLY A 3 0.27 -15.32 16.38
CA GLY A 3 -0.06 -13.96 16.03
C GLY A 3 1.03 -13.26 15.23
N THR A 4 2.26 -13.54 15.58
CA THR A 4 3.38 -12.96 14.86
C THR A 4 3.45 -13.51 13.45
N ASP A 5 3.23 -14.80 13.33
CA ASP A 5 3.27 -15.43 12.03
C ASP A 5 2.16 -14.91 11.13
N GLU A 6 1.00 -14.70 11.70
CA GLU A 6 -0.12 -14.19 10.92
C GLU A 6 0.21 -12.85 10.32
N PHE A 7 0.86 -11.99 11.08
CA PHE A 7 1.21 -10.70 10.56
C PHE A 7 2.26 -10.81 9.47
N GLY A 8 3.21 -11.70 9.66
CA GLY A 8 4.22 -11.94 8.65
C GLY A 8 3.63 -12.46 7.36
N ASP A 9 2.63 -13.31 7.47
CA ASP A 9 1.97 -13.85 6.29
C ASP A 9 1.29 -12.76 5.50
N ASP A 10 0.65 -11.82 6.20
CA ASP A 10 -0.03 -10.72 5.53
C ASP A 10 0.95 -9.91 4.71
N SER A 11 2.14 -9.71 5.23
CA SER A 11 3.13 -8.90 4.54
C SER A 11 3.69 -9.59 3.32
N ARG A 12 3.40 -10.86 3.16
CA ARG A 12 3.89 -11.63 2.03
C ARG A 12 2.91 -11.73 0.89
N ALA A 13 2.00 -10.80 0.79
CA ALA A 13 1.05 -10.80 -0.30
C ALA A 13 0.14 -12.03 -0.17
N ASP A 14 -0.95 -11.85 0.48
CA ASP A 14 -1.94 -12.88 0.69
C ASP A 14 -2.25 -13.62 -0.62
N PRO A 15 -2.00 -14.92 -0.70
CA PRO A 15 -2.33 -15.66 -1.91
C PRO A 15 -3.79 -15.59 -2.29
N ALA A 16 -4.67 -15.47 -1.31
CA ALA A 16 -6.10 -15.36 -1.59
C ALA A 16 -6.41 -14.08 -2.35
N ALA A 17 -5.74 -12.99 -2.01
CA ALA A 17 -5.95 -11.74 -2.71
C ALA A 17 -5.45 -11.82 -4.14
N VAL A 18 -4.32 -12.50 -4.34
CA VAL A 18 -3.77 -12.67 -5.68
C VAL A 18 -4.68 -13.53 -6.54
N ALA A 19 -5.37 -14.46 -5.93
CA ALA A 19 -6.21 -15.42 -6.66
C ALA A 19 -7.65 -14.96 -6.81
N MET A 20 -7.96 -13.73 -6.49
CA MET A 20 -9.33 -13.22 -6.60
C MET A 20 -9.88 -13.34 -8.02
N THR A 21 -11.12 -13.81 -8.10
CA THR A 21 -11.82 -13.87 -9.37
C THR A 21 -12.27 -12.48 -9.80
N PRO A 22 -12.66 -12.31 -11.08
CA PRO A 22 -13.21 -11.02 -11.50
C PRO A 22 -14.43 -10.58 -10.71
N GLN A 23 -15.29 -11.52 -10.32
CA GLN A 23 -16.45 -11.16 -9.50
C GLN A 23 -16.04 -10.69 -8.13
N GLN A 24 -15.07 -11.35 -7.52
CA GLN A 24 -14.57 -10.95 -6.22
C GLN A 24 -13.90 -9.59 -6.30
N ARG A 25 -13.21 -9.32 -7.39
CA ARG A 25 -12.58 -8.02 -7.60
C ARG A 25 -13.62 -6.93 -7.74
N ALA A 26 -14.71 -7.20 -8.46
CA ALA A 26 -15.79 -6.23 -8.61
C ALA A 26 -16.45 -5.94 -7.27
N LYS A 27 -16.65 -6.96 -6.44
CA LYS A 27 -17.22 -6.77 -5.12
C LYS A 27 -16.29 -5.95 -4.24
N ALA A 28 -14.99 -6.19 -4.35
CA ALA A 28 -14.02 -5.43 -3.58
C ALA A 28 -14.04 -3.96 -3.98
N ALA A 29 -14.14 -3.68 -5.28
CA ALA A 29 -14.23 -2.31 -5.76
C ALA A 29 -15.48 -1.62 -5.25
N GLN A 30 -16.60 -2.32 -5.25
CA GLN A 30 -17.85 -1.77 -4.74
C GLN A 30 -17.75 -1.48 -3.26
N ARG A 31 -17.10 -2.37 -2.50
CA ARG A 31 -16.91 -2.16 -1.08
C ARG A 31 -16.09 -0.90 -0.81
N VAL A 32 -15.06 -0.67 -1.62
CA VAL A 32 -14.25 0.52 -1.49
C VAL A 32 -15.10 1.78 -1.68
N LEU A 33 -16.00 1.76 -2.65
CA LEU A 33 -16.88 2.89 -2.87
C LEU A 33 -17.81 3.13 -1.70
N VAL A 34 -18.34 2.06 -1.10
CA VAL A 34 -19.20 2.19 0.06
C VAL A 34 -18.43 2.76 1.24
N VAL A 35 -17.21 2.26 1.45
CA VAL A 35 -16.36 2.76 2.52
C VAL A 35 -16.08 4.24 2.33
N ALA A 36 -15.79 4.64 1.10
CA ALA A 36 -15.48 6.04 0.82
C ALA A 36 -16.67 6.97 1.10
N ALA A 37 -17.88 6.44 1.03
CA ALA A 37 -19.08 7.24 1.25
C ALA A 37 -19.48 7.35 2.71
N ASN A 38 -18.83 6.61 3.61
CA ASN A 38 -19.22 6.55 5.01
C ASN A 38 -18.09 7.13 5.88
N SER A 39 -18.32 8.28 6.49
CA SER A 39 -17.26 8.97 7.24
C SER A 39 -16.77 8.16 8.44
N GLU A 40 -17.68 7.43 9.10
CA GLU A 40 -17.28 6.60 10.23
C GLU A 40 -16.35 5.48 9.80
N VAL A 41 -16.66 4.86 8.68
CA VAL A 41 -15.81 3.81 8.14
C VAL A 41 -14.49 4.39 7.67
N GLN A 42 -14.51 5.60 7.11
CA GLN A 42 -13.28 6.27 6.72
C GLN A 42 -12.37 6.53 7.92
N GLU A 43 -12.96 6.95 9.04
CA GLU A 43 -12.18 7.16 10.26
C GLU A 43 -11.49 5.88 10.71
N ARG A 44 -12.21 4.78 10.69
CA ARG A 44 -11.63 3.50 11.05
C ARG A 44 -10.53 3.11 10.08
N GLY A 45 -10.73 3.40 8.81
CA GLY A 45 -9.73 3.13 7.80
C GLY A 45 -8.45 3.91 8.04
N LEU A 46 -8.58 5.18 8.43
CA LEU A 46 -7.42 6.00 8.71
C LEU A 46 -6.66 5.49 9.93
N LEU A 47 -7.38 5.08 10.96
CA LEU A 47 -6.74 4.52 12.15
C LEU A 47 -6.02 3.22 11.83
N LYS A 48 -6.64 2.39 11.01
CA LYS A 48 -6.02 1.15 10.60
C LYS A 48 -4.78 1.42 9.77
N HIS A 49 -4.85 2.39 8.87
CA HIS A 49 -3.71 2.79 8.06
C HIS A 49 -2.55 3.22 8.94
N ALA A 50 -2.82 4.08 9.92
CA ALA A 50 -1.78 4.58 10.82
C ALA A 50 -1.15 3.44 11.61
N ARG A 51 -1.95 2.49 12.03
CA ARG A 51 -1.47 1.36 12.80
C ARG A 51 -0.53 0.48 11.96
N ILE A 52 -0.94 0.21 10.74
CA ILE A 52 -0.12 -0.60 9.84
C ILE A 52 1.18 0.13 9.51
N ALA A 53 1.10 1.41 9.24
CA ALA A 53 2.29 2.20 8.92
C ALA A 53 3.27 2.17 10.09
N ARG A 54 2.79 2.28 11.32
CA ARG A 54 3.65 2.20 12.48
C ARG A 54 4.30 0.84 12.62
N SER A 55 3.56 -0.22 12.33
CA SER A 55 4.11 -1.57 12.38
C SER A 55 5.21 -1.76 11.36
N ILE A 56 5.00 -1.27 10.16
CA ILE A 56 6.03 -1.38 9.12
C ILE A 56 7.25 -0.55 9.50
N SER A 57 7.03 0.63 10.02
CA SER A 57 8.13 1.50 10.42
C SER A 57 8.97 0.84 11.52
N ALA A 58 8.29 0.21 12.48
CA ALA A 58 9.00 -0.50 13.55
C ALA A 58 9.84 -1.64 13.00
N ALA A 59 9.27 -2.39 12.05
CA ALA A 59 10.01 -3.49 11.45
C ALA A 59 11.24 -3.01 10.69
N LEU A 60 11.12 -1.88 10.02
CA LEU A 60 12.26 -1.32 9.30
C LEU A 60 13.35 -0.84 10.26
N ARG A 61 12.95 -0.28 11.39
CA ARG A 61 13.92 0.12 12.39
C ARG A 61 14.67 -1.08 12.98
N GLU A 62 13.98 -2.21 13.11
CA GLU A 62 14.64 -3.42 13.56
C GLU A 62 15.66 -3.92 12.55
N ARG A 63 15.59 -3.45 11.33
CA ARG A 63 16.54 -3.77 10.28
C ARG A 63 17.57 -2.67 10.10
N ASP A 64 17.77 -1.88 11.15
CA ASP A 64 18.77 -0.83 11.19
C ASP A 64 18.48 0.40 10.36
N ALA A 65 17.25 0.55 9.88
CA ALA A 65 16.87 1.81 9.24
C ALA A 65 16.73 2.87 10.33
N ASP A 66 17.16 4.08 10.05
CA ASP A 66 16.95 5.16 11.00
C ASP A 66 15.46 5.53 11.03
N ASP A 67 15.09 6.34 12.02
CA ASP A 67 13.67 6.65 12.23
C ASP A 67 13.02 7.30 11.02
N LEU A 68 13.70 8.24 10.41
CA LEU A 68 13.12 8.94 9.28
C LEU A 68 12.98 8.04 8.07
N THR A 69 14.02 7.24 7.80
CA THR A 69 13.98 6.30 6.68
C THR A 69 12.90 5.25 6.90
N ALA A 70 12.75 4.74 8.12
CA ALA A 70 11.73 3.76 8.43
C ALA A 70 10.34 4.33 8.23
N ARG A 71 10.14 5.56 8.68
CA ARG A 71 8.86 6.22 8.54
C ARG A 71 8.52 6.48 7.08
N LEU A 72 9.50 6.97 6.35
CA LEU A 72 9.31 7.23 4.93
C LEU A 72 9.00 5.94 4.18
N GLY A 73 9.76 4.88 4.46
CA GLY A 73 9.54 3.60 3.81
C GLY A 73 8.15 3.05 4.07
N ALA A 74 7.67 3.21 5.31
CA ALA A 74 6.34 2.75 5.66
C ALA A 74 5.26 3.52 4.88
N GLU A 75 5.41 4.85 4.81
CA GLU A 75 4.40 5.66 4.12
C GLU A 75 4.44 5.44 2.61
N VAL A 76 5.62 5.35 2.05
CA VAL A 76 5.75 5.08 0.62
C VAL A 76 5.16 3.72 0.28
N GLY A 77 5.44 2.72 1.12
CA GLY A 77 4.89 1.39 0.92
C GLY A 77 3.37 1.37 0.98
N MET A 78 2.81 2.09 1.95
CA MET A 78 1.34 2.18 2.05
C MET A 78 0.75 2.87 0.84
N LEU A 79 1.37 3.94 0.37
CA LEU A 79 0.89 4.65 -0.80
C LEU A 79 0.98 3.77 -2.04
N ALA A 80 2.09 3.08 -2.21
CA ALA A 80 2.26 2.18 -3.34
C ALA A 80 1.19 1.09 -3.34
N PHE A 81 0.88 0.55 -2.17
CA PHE A 81 -0.15 -0.46 -2.05
C PHE A 81 -1.51 0.09 -2.45
N SER A 82 -1.85 1.29 -1.97
CA SER A 82 -3.10 1.95 -2.33
C SER A 82 -3.24 2.12 -3.83
N ILE A 83 -2.20 2.61 -4.46
CA ILE A 83 -2.21 2.83 -5.91
C ILE A 83 -2.35 1.51 -6.64
N ALA A 84 -1.64 0.50 -6.16
CA ALA A 84 -1.70 -0.82 -6.79
C ALA A 84 -3.11 -1.41 -6.72
N VAL A 85 -3.78 -1.24 -5.58
CA VAL A 85 -5.15 -1.72 -5.44
C VAL A 85 -6.07 -1.02 -6.42
N GLU A 86 -5.94 0.31 -6.52
CA GLU A 86 -6.76 1.08 -7.45
C GLU A 86 -6.56 0.61 -8.88
N ARG A 87 -5.30 0.43 -9.28
CA ARG A 87 -4.99 0.01 -10.64
C ARG A 87 -5.49 -1.40 -10.91
N TRP A 88 -5.31 -2.28 -9.94
CA TRP A 88 -5.72 -3.66 -10.08
C TRP A 88 -7.22 -3.78 -10.23
N MET A 89 -7.98 -3.06 -9.42
CA MET A 89 -9.43 -3.11 -9.47
C MET A 89 -9.98 -2.45 -10.72
N GLY A 90 -9.30 -1.46 -11.26
CA GLY A 90 -9.72 -0.79 -12.48
C GLY A 90 -9.17 -1.40 -13.75
N SER A 91 -8.36 -2.45 -13.63
CA SER A 91 -7.71 -3.04 -14.79
C SER A 91 -8.67 -3.94 -15.55
N GLU A 92 -8.57 -3.87 -16.87
CA GLU A 92 -9.32 -4.76 -17.74
C GLU A 92 -8.51 -5.96 -18.17
N THR A 93 -7.27 -6.05 -17.68
CA THR A 93 -6.40 -7.17 -17.98
C THR A 93 -6.39 -8.12 -16.80
N ASP A 94 -5.79 -9.28 -17.01
CA ASP A 94 -5.71 -10.30 -15.97
C ASP A 94 -4.38 -10.26 -15.23
N GLU A 95 -3.69 -9.14 -15.28
CA GLU A 95 -2.42 -9.02 -14.59
C GLU A 95 -2.60 -9.23 -13.09
N PRO A 96 -1.77 -10.05 -12.46
CA PRO A 96 -1.89 -10.28 -11.03
C PRO A 96 -1.48 -9.06 -10.22
N PHE A 97 -1.99 -8.99 -9.00
CA PHE A 97 -1.73 -7.85 -8.13
C PHE A 97 -0.25 -7.52 -7.96
N PRO A 98 0.66 -8.49 -7.78
CA PRO A 98 2.08 -8.16 -7.61
C PRO A 98 2.66 -7.34 -8.74
N VAL A 99 2.17 -7.51 -9.96
CA VAL A 99 2.65 -6.71 -11.09
C VAL A 99 2.29 -5.26 -10.87
N HIS A 100 1.05 -5.00 -10.46
CA HIS A 100 0.61 -3.64 -10.18
C HIS A 100 1.36 -3.04 -9.01
N ALA A 101 1.64 -3.84 -8.00
CA ALA A 101 2.35 -3.37 -6.83
C ALA A 101 3.77 -2.94 -7.17
N ALA A 102 4.47 -3.77 -7.97
CA ALA A 102 5.83 -3.45 -8.37
C ALA A 102 5.86 -2.19 -9.23
N ALA A 103 4.91 -2.07 -10.14
CA ALA A 103 4.84 -0.90 -11.02
C ALA A 103 4.55 0.37 -10.23
N ALA A 104 3.64 0.29 -9.27
CA ALA A 104 3.29 1.45 -8.45
C ALA A 104 4.49 1.92 -7.63
N PHE A 105 5.20 0.97 -7.03
CA PHE A 105 6.37 1.31 -6.23
C PHE A 105 7.45 1.96 -7.09
N SER A 106 7.70 1.40 -8.27
CA SER A 106 8.66 1.94 -9.20
C SER A 106 8.29 3.36 -9.63
N ASP A 107 7.01 3.59 -9.92
CA ASP A 107 6.53 4.91 -10.31
C ASP A 107 6.77 5.93 -9.21
N LEU A 108 6.54 5.55 -7.97
CA LEU A 108 6.76 6.46 -6.85
C LEU A 108 8.24 6.79 -6.70
N GLN A 109 9.11 5.80 -6.89
CA GLN A 109 10.55 6.05 -6.79
C GLN A 109 11.01 7.03 -7.86
N VAL A 110 10.53 6.86 -9.08
CA VAL A 110 10.90 7.75 -10.17
C VAL A 110 10.45 9.17 -9.89
N ARG A 111 9.21 9.32 -9.43
CA ARG A 111 8.68 10.65 -9.17
C ARG A 111 9.34 11.33 -7.98
N ALA A 112 9.69 10.55 -6.97
CA ALA A 112 10.42 11.11 -5.84
C ALA A 112 11.76 11.65 -6.27
N ALA A 113 12.45 10.93 -7.16
CA ALA A 113 13.72 11.40 -7.69
C ALA A 113 13.55 12.68 -8.49
N GLN A 114 12.44 12.81 -9.22
CA GLN A 114 12.16 14.02 -9.96
C GLN A 114 11.96 15.22 -9.05
N LEU A 115 11.32 15.02 -7.91
CA LEU A 115 11.15 16.10 -6.95
C LEU A 115 12.50 16.58 -6.44
N ASP A 116 13.40 15.65 -6.18
CA ASP A 116 14.71 16.00 -5.67
C ASP A 116 15.53 16.78 -6.70
N SER A 117 15.31 16.52 -7.97
CA SER A 117 16.10 17.12 -9.04
C SER A 117 15.52 18.44 -9.55
N ARG A 118 14.60 19.05 -8.83
CA ARG A 118 13.97 20.30 -9.25
C ARG A 118 14.61 21.49 -8.57
N PRO A 119 15.69 22.00 -9.11
CA PRO A 119 16.40 23.10 -8.43
C PRO A 119 15.68 24.44 -8.46
N ARG A 120 14.81 24.63 -9.44
CA ARG A 120 14.19 25.93 -9.52
C ARG A 120 13.16 26.19 -8.47
N LEU A 121 12.86 25.24 -7.64
CA LEU A 121 11.95 25.53 -6.54
C LEU A 121 12.53 26.53 -5.58
N SER A 122 13.82 26.66 -5.58
CA SER A 122 14.49 27.58 -4.67
C SER A 122 14.52 28.99 -5.22
N ALA A 123 14.19 29.18 -6.44
CA ALA A 123 14.21 30.53 -7.03
C ALA A 123 12.99 31.36 -6.62
#